data_d9ca7a2d816ffdf219e00f63fb5e43a9
#
_entry.id   d9ca7a2d816ffdf219e00f63fb5e43a9
#
_cell.length_a   1.000
_cell.length_b   1.000
_cell.length_c   1.000
_cell.angle_alpha   90.00
_cell.angle_beta   90.00
_cell.angle_gamma   90.00
#
_symmetry.space_group_name_H-M   'P 1'
#
loop_
_entity.id
_entity.type
_entity.pdbx_description
1 polymer ?
#
loop_
_entity_poly.entity_id
_entity_poly.type
_entity_poly.pdbx_seq_one_letter_code
_entity_poly.pdbx_strand_id
1 'polypeptide(L)'
;MAKGSVRKKGKKWYYRFYVENESGNLVQKEYAGTESKSETEKMLRKAMEDYEEKKFVAKTENITLGGMLDRWVEEELKPGTLSNGTVMSYIGVVRRIKQHPVGQRKLKSITADHLQDYVDLLCFGGTNPDGTTTKPLSKGYLRLFSAVLQNSFRFAVFPKRYITFNPMQYVVMRGKKEDVELFAEDSGEENPTPTITHEQYLDLLEYLRKKKNPAILPIQIAYYTGLRIGEVCGLTW
;
A
#
# COMPACT_ATOMS: atom_id res chain seq x y z
N MET A 1 -6.12 19.45 -30.64
CA MET A 1 -7.22 18.68 -30.04
C MET A 1 -7.32 17.32 -30.71
N ALA A 2 -7.17 16.25 -29.97
CA ALA A 2 -7.34 14.90 -30.47
C ALA A 2 -8.79 14.70 -30.94
N LYS A 3 -9.01 14.20 -32.18
CA LYS A 3 -10.35 13.89 -32.69
C LYS A 3 -10.74 12.49 -32.20
N GLY A 4 -11.80 12.41 -31.37
CA GLY A 4 -12.40 11.16 -30.93
C GLY A 4 -13.78 10.92 -31.55
N SER A 5 -14.21 9.68 -31.62
CA SER A 5 -15.55 9.30 -32.10
C SER A 5 -16.12 8.14 -31.31
N VAL A 6 -17.46 8.06 -31.26
CA VAL A 6 -18.19 6.94 -30.66
C VAL A 6 -18.91 6.14 -31.73
N ARG A 7 -18.96 4.81 -31.57
CA ARG A 7 -19.73 3.94 -32.46
C ARG A 7 -20.42 2.83 -31.69
N LYS A 8 -21.57 2.38 -32.19
CA LYS A 8 -22.30 1.26 -31.63
C LYS A 8 -21.80 -0.07 -32.21
N LYS A 9 -21.55 -1.04 -31.30
CA LYS A 9 -21.26 -2.42 -31.66
C LYS A 9 -22.17 -3.35 -30.83
N GLY A 10 -23.15 -3.95 -31.46
CA GLY A 10 -24.15 -4.75 -30.78
C GLY A 10 -24.97 -3.94 -29.77
N LYS A 11 -25.02 -4.37 -28.51
CA LYS A 11 -25.75 -3.69 -27.42
C LYS A 11 -24.98 -2.53 -26.78
N LYS A 12 -23.67 -2.38 -27.03
CA LYS A 12 -22.80 -1.42 -26.36
C LYS A 12 -22.26 -0.37 -27.34
N TRP A 13 -21.98 0.82 -26.79
CA TRP A 13 -21.23 1.85 -27.47
C TRP A 13 -19.75 1.73 -27.13
N TYR A 14 -18.88 2.10 -28.09
CA TYR A 14 -17.44 2.13 -27.99
C TYR A 14 -16.97 3.52 -28.36
N TYR A 15 -15.89 3.99 -27.70
CA TYR A 15 -15.24 5.24 -28.08
C TYR A 15 -13.81 4.98 -28.53
N ARG A 16 -13.33 5.83 -29.43
CA ARG A 16 -12.00 5.70 -30.00
C ARG A 16 -11.38 7.08 -30.23
N PHE A 17 -10.09 7.18 -30.02
CA PHE A 17 -9.29 8.36 -30.35
C PHE A 17 -7.83 7.98 -30.57
N TYR A 18 -7.02 8.92 -31.05
CA TYR A 18 -5.63 8.68 -31.34
C TYR A 18 -4.78 8.85 -30.08
N VAL A 19 -3.86 7.90 -29.86
CA VAL A 19 -2.86 7.90 -28.78
C VAL A 19 -1.49 7.63 -29.38
N GLU A 20 -0.44 8.23 -28.85
CA GLU A 20 0.94 7.92 -29.21
C GLU A 20 1.31 6.52 -28.71
N ASN A 21 1.95 5.72 -29.56
CA ASN A 21 2.58 4.46 -29.15
C ASN A 21 4.01 4.74 -28.61
N GLU A 22 4.70 3.69 -28.18
CA GLU A 22 6.08 3.77 -27.66
C GLU A 22 7.09 4.30 -28.69
N SER A 23 6.75 4.27 -29.98
CA SER A 23 7.58 4.77 -31.09
C SER A 23 7.21 6.20 -31.53
N GLY A 24 6.33 6.90 -30.78
CA GLY A 24 5.90 8.26 -31.12
C GLY A 24 4.85 8.36 -32.23
N ASN A 25 4.36 7.24 -32.78
CA ASN A 25 3.36 7.23 -33.83
C ASN A 25 1.94 7.29 -33.28
N LEU A 26 1.06 8.07 -33.89
CA LEU A 26 -0.36 8.16 -33.53
C LEU A 26 -1.10 6.90 -33.98
N VAL A 27 -1.58 6.11 -33.04
CA VAL A 27 -2.39 4.90 -33.26
C VAL A 27 -3.78 5.11 -32.72
N GLN A 28 -4.81 4.75 -33.51
CA GLN A 28 -6.19 4.80 -33.05
C GLN A 28 -6.48 3.62 -32.14
N LYS A 29 -6.82 3.90 -30.88
CA LYS A 29 -7.25 2.88 -29.92
C LYS A 29 -8.74 2.99 -29.66
N GLU A 30 -9.41 1.82 -29.53
CA GLU A 30 -10.83 1.70 -29.24
C GLU A 30 -11.01 1.16 -27.80
N TYR A 31 -11.96 1.76 -27.08
CA TYR A 31 -12.28 1.41 -25.70
C TYR A 31 -13.77 1.11 -25.57
N ALA A 32 -14.10 0.15 -24.69
CA ALA A 32 -15.49 -0.18 -24.42
C ALA A 32 -16.15 0.93 -23.58
N GLY A 33 -17.32 1.38 -24.01
CA GLY A 33 -18.19 2.28 -23.27
C GLY A 33 -19.36 1.54 -22.62
N THR A 34 -20.53 2.20 -22.58
CA THR A 34 -21.76 1.70 -21.96
C THR A 34 -22.83 1.41 -23.04
N GLU A 35 -24.02 1.02 -22.58
CA GLU A 35 -25.18 0.89 -23.48
C GLU A 35 -25.77 2.25 -23.87
N SER A 36 -25.41 3.33 -23.16
CA SER A 36 -25.83 4.70 -23.41
C SER A 36 -24.79 5.45 -24.25
N LYS A 37 -25.25 6.08 -25.36
CA LYS A 37 -24.41 6.93 -26.20
C LYS A 37 -23.88 8.13 -25.43
N SER A 38 -24.75 8.82 -24.68
CA SER A 38 -24.39 10.04 -23.94
C SER A 38 -23.32 9.77 -22.86
N GLU A 39 -23.46 8.66 -22.11
CA GLU A 39 -22.45 8.25 -21.13
C GLU A 39 -21.11 7.91 -21.80
N THR A 40 -21.15 7.21 -22.95
CA THR A 40 -19.95 6.87 -23.69
C THR A 40 -19.25 8.12 -24.25
N GLU A 41 -19.99 9.13 -24.67
CA GLU A 41 -19.44 10.43 -25.07
C GLU A 41 -18.78 11.18 -23.90
N LYS A 42 -19.38 11.13 -22.69
CA LYS A 42 -18.74 11.67 -21.48
C LYS A 42 -17.44 10.92 -21.15
N MET A 43 -17.45 9.59 -21.28
CA MET A 43 -16.23 8.77 -21.09
C MET A 43 -15.15 9.14 -22.11
N LEU A 44 -15.51 9.36 -23.38
CA LEU A 44 -14.59 9.81 -24.41
C LEU A 44 -13.94 11.15 -24.04
N ARG A 45 -14.73 12.17 -23.66
CA ARG A 45 -14.20 13.50 -23.29
C ARG A 45 -13.22 13.38 -22.13
N LYS A 46 -13.62 12.69 -21.08
CA LYS A 46 -12.74 12.47 -19.91
C LYS A 46 -11.47 11.72 -20.27
N ALA A 47 -11.56 10.68 -21.11
CA ALA A 47 -10.39 9.92 -21.54
C ALA A 47 -9.44 10.76 -22.41
N MET A 48 -9.97 11.69 -23.21
CA MET A 48 -9.16 12.62 -24.00
C MET A 48 -8.48 13.67 -23.12
N GLU A 49 -9.19 14.24 -22.13
CA GLU A 49 -8.63 15.15 -21.14
C GLU A 49 -7.50 14.47 -20.33
N ASP A 50 -7.77 13.27 -19.80
CA ASP A 50 -6.76 12.47 -19.07
C ASP A 50 -5.53 12.17 -19.95
N TYR A 51 -5.74 11.90 -21.25
CA TYR A 51 -4.64 11.65 -22.18
C TYR A 51 -3.83 12.90 -22.49
N GLU A 52 -4.48 14.06 -22.69
CA GLU A 52 -3.79 15.33 -22.93
C GLU A 52 -2.94 15.74 -21.72
N GLU A 53 -3.48 15.54 -20.51
CA GLU A 53 -2.80 15.89 -19.26
C GLU A 53 -1.68 14.91 -18.89
N LYS A 54 -1.92 13.60 -18.99
CA LYS A 54 -1.07 12.55 -18.41
C LYS A 54 -0.45 11.61 -19.44
N LYS A 55 -0.75 11.82 -20.74
CA LYS A 55 -0.28 10.99 -21.86
C LYS A 55 -0.68 9.51 -21.78
N PHE A 56 -1.68 9.14 -20.95
CA PHE A 56 -2.24 7.80 -20.94
C PHE A 56 -3.72 7.78 -20.55
N VAL A 57 -4.41 6.69 -20.87
CA VAL A 57 -5.81 6.43 -20.51
C VAL A 57 -5.87 5.26 -19.53
N ALA A 58 -6.63 5.42 -18.46
CA ALA A 58 -6.83 4.35 -17.48
C ALA A 58 -7.50 3.13 -18.13
N LYS A 59 -7.05 1.94 -17.77
CA LYS A 59 -7.66 0.69 -18.22
C LYS A 59 -9.12 0.60 -17.79
N THR A 60 -9.95 -0.02 -18.62
CA THR A 60 -11.38 -0.25 -18.30
C THR A 60 -11.61 -1.33 -17.23
N GLU A 61 -10.55 -2.03 -16.83
CA GLU A 61 -10.61 -3.10 -15.85
C GLU A 61 -11.17 -2.63 -14.49
N ASN A 62 -12.13 -3.38 -13.97
CA ASN A 62 -12.83 -3.09 -12.72
C ASN A 62 -12.21 -3.90 -11.58
N ILE A 63 -11.08 -3.46 -11.08
CA ILE A 63 -10.36 -4.10 -9.97
C ILE A 63 -10.72 -3.43 -8.63
N THR A 64 -10.77 -4.21 -7.55
CA THR A 64 -10.88 -3.67 -6.18
C THR A 64 -9.51 -3.23 -5.66
N LEU A 65 -9.49 -2.43 -4.57
CA LEU A 65 -8.23 -2.09 -3.91
C LEU A 65 -7.48 -3.35 -3.47
N GLY A 66 -8.16 -4.31 -2.86
CA GLY A 66 -7.55 -5.57 -2.45
C GLY A 66 -6.96 -6.36 -3.61
N GLY A 67 -7.67 -6.45 -4.73
CA GLY A 67 -7.16 -7.11 -5.94
C GLY A 67 -5.96 -6.39 -6.57
N MET A 68 -5.93 -5.07 -6.51
CA MET A 68 -4.77 -4.28 -6.94
C MET A 68 -3.56 -4.51 -6.02
N LEU A 69 -3.79 -4.56 -4.71
CA LEU A 69 -2.74 -4.85 -3.73
C LEU A 69 -2.15 -6.26 -3.92
N ASP A 70 -2.97 -7.27 -4.22
CA ASP A 70 -2.48 -8.62 -4.53
C ASP A 70 -1.55 -8.61 -5.76
N ARG A 71 -1.95 -7.91 -6.82
CA ARG A 71 -1.09 -7.76 -8.01
C ARG A 71 0.20 -7.02 -7.71
N TRP A 72 0.15 -5.97 -6.91
CA TRP A 72 1.34 -5.24 -6.49
C TRP A 72 2.31 -6.14 -5.70
N VAL A 73 1.78 -6.96 -4.79
CA VAL A 73 2.60 -7.92 -4.03
C VAL A 73 3.29 -8.93 -4.96
N GLU A 74 2.57 -9.51 -5.92
CA GLU A 74 3.11 -10.54 -6.80
C GLU A 74 4.08 -9.97 -7.85
N GLU A 75 3.78 -8.81 -8.40
CA GLU A 75 4.49 -8.30 -9.57
C GLU A 75 5.62 -7.30 -9.22
N GLU A 76 5.55 -6.61 -8.08
CA GLU A 76 6.55 -5.61 -7.69
C GLU A 76 7.21 -5.92 -6.34
N LEU A 77 6.42 -6.30 -5.33
CA LEU A 77 6.95 -6.46 -3.99
C LEU A 77 7.83 -7.71 -3.84
N LYS A 78 7.34 -8.88 -4.26
CA LYS A 78 8.07 -10.15 -4.15
C LYS A 78 9.29 -10.23 -5.06
N PRO A 79 9.22 -9.80 -6.35
CA PRO A 79 10.40 -9.81 -7.22
C PRO A 79 11.40 -8.70 -6.92
N GLY A 80 11.03 -7.75 -6.05
CA GLY A 80 11.87 -6.59 -5.70
C GLY A 80 13.10 -6.94 -4.88
N THR A 81 13.88 -5.92 -4.56
CA THR A 81 15.16 -6.04 -3.83
C THR A 81 15.03 -5.93 -2.31
N LEU A 82 13.81 -5.85 -1.79
CA LEU A 82 13.55 -5.71 -0.36
C LEU A 82 13.87 -7.01 0.40
N SER A 83 14.32 -6.86 1.65
CA SER A 83 14.55 -8.01 2.52
C SER A 83 13.27 -8.80 2.77
N ASN A 84 13.37 -10.11 2.97
CA ASN A 84 12.23 -10.97 3.29
C ASN A 84 11.41 -10.45 4.50
N GLY A 85 12.06 -9.91 5.54
CA GLY A 85 11.39 -9.33 6.69
C GLY A 85 10.50 -8.14 6.32
N THR A 86 11.01 -7.25 5.44
CA THR A 86 10.23 -6.10 4.93
C THR A 86 9.05 -6.56 4.09
N VAL A 87 9.27 -7.52 3.18
CA VAL A 87 8.22 -8.10 2.34
C VAL A 87 7.11 -8.71 3.19
N MET A 88 7.44 -9.49 4.21
CA MET A 88 6.46 -10.10 5.11
C MET A 88 5.69 -9.05 5.91
N SER A 89 6.35 -7.98 6.36
CA SER A 89 5.70 -6.87 7.05
C SER A 89 4.70 -6.14 6.14
N TYR A 90 5.06 -5.90 4.89
CA TYR A 90 4.17 -5.29 3.89
C TYR A 90 2.98 -6.18 3.56
N ILE A 91 3.19 -7.49 3.40
CA ILE A 91 2.11 -8.47 3.21
C ILE A 91 1.15 -8.46 4.41
N GLY A 92 1.66 -8.32 5.63
CA GLY A 92 0.84 -8.16 6.84
C GLY A 92 -0.08 -6.93 6.76
N VAL A 93 0.46 -5.80 6.31
CA VAL A 93 -0.33 -4.56 6.08
C VAL A 93 -1.38 -4.78 4.98
N VAL A 94 -0.99 -5.35 3.84
CA VAL A 94 -1.92 -5.66 2.74
C VAL A 94 -3.08 -6.52 3.23
N ARG A 95 -2.81 -7.56 4.01
CA ARG A 95 -3.86 -8.41 4.59
C ARG A 95 -4.85 -7.59 5.43
N ARG A 96 -4.35 -6.68 6.27
CA ARG A 96 -5.19 -5.84 7.11
C ARG A 96 -6.04 -4.85 6.30
N ILE A 97 -5.49 -4.24 5.23
CA ILE A 97 -6.26 -3.38 4.33
C ILE A 97 -7.38 -4.18 3.64
N LYS A 98 -7.11 -5.40 3.20
CA LYS A 98 -8.09 -6.27 2.54
C LYS A 98 -9.23 -6.71 3.46
N GLN A 99 -8.98 -6.84 4.76
CA GLN A 99 -10.01 -7.16 5.75
C GLN A 99 -10.94 -5.99 6.03
N HIS A 100 -10.48 -4.75 5.83
CA HIS A 100 -11.30 -3.56 6.01
C HIS A 100 -12.20 -3.32 4.78
N PRO A 101 -13.43 -2.75 4.93
CA PRO A 101 -14.34 -2.47 3.82
C PRO A 101 -13.73 -1.66 2.69
N VAL A 102 -12.74 -0.79 2.97
CA VAL A 102 -12.01 -0.03 1.94
C VAL A 102 -11.32 -0.94 0.93
N GLY A 103 -10.83 -2.11 1.35
CA GLY A 103 -10.18 -3.09 0.49
C GLY A 103 -11.11 -3.72 -0.56
N GLN A 104 -12.41 -3.74 -0.27
CA GLN A 104 -13.43 -4.29 -1.18
C GLN A 104 -13.97 -3.25 -2.17
N ARG A 105 -13.66 -1.97 -1.98
CA ARG A 105 -14.11 -0.92 -2.90
C ARG A 105 -13.43 -1.04 -4.26
N LYS A 106 -14.15 -0.71 -5.32
CA LYS A 106 -13.57 -0.60 -6.67
C LYS A 106 -12.51 0.50 -6.68
N LEU A 107 -11.33 0.21 -7.18
CA LEU A 107 -10.18 1.12 -7.15
C LEU A 107 -10.51 2.50 -7.74
N LYS A 108 -11.29 2.54 -8.84
CA LYS A 108 -11.71 3.80 -9.49
C LYS A 108 -12.70 4.64 -8.68
N SER A 109 -13.37 4.06 -7.69
CA SER A 109 -14.30 4.77 -6.81
C SER A 109 -13.68 5.21 -5.50
N ILE A 110 -12.39 4.94 -5.29
CA ILE A 110 -11.67 5.37 -4.10
C ILE A 110 -11.26 6.83 -4.27
N THR A 111 -11.70 7.65 -3.33
CA THR A 111 -11.31 9.06 -3.21
C THR A 111 -10.28 9.24 -2.10
N ALA A 112 -9.66 10.41 -2.05
CA ALA A 112 -8.79 10.79 -0.94
C ALA A 112 -9.53 10.75 0.41
N ASP A 113 -10.81 11.15 0.44
CA ASP A 113 -11.62 11.13 1.67
C ASP A 113 -11.79 9.71 2.21
N HIS A 114 -12.11 8.73 1.36
CA HIS A 114 -12.22 7.33 1.78
C HIS A 114 -10.91 6.78 2.38
N LEU A 115 -9.77 7.22 1.86
CA LEU A 115 -8.47 6.83 2.39
C LEU A 115 -8.13 7.62 3.65
N GLN A 116 -8.52 8.89 3.74
CA GLN A 116 -8.31 9.71 4.93
C GLN A 116 -9.11 9.15 6.11
N ASP A 117 -10.39 8.82 5.92
CA ASP A 117 -11.23 8.19 6.95
C ASP A 117 -10.58 6.90 7.49
N TYR A 118 -10.07 6.06 6.58
CA TYR A 118 -9.38 4.84 6.97
C TYR A 118 -8.07 5.11 7.72
N VAL A 119 -7.28 6.06 7.26
CA VAL A 119 -6.03 6.47 7.92
C VAL A 119 -6.30 7.08 9.30
N ASP A 120 -7.31 7.94 9.42
CA ASP A 120 -7.71 8.54 10.68
C ASP A 120 -8.17 7.45 11.70
N LEU A 121 -8.89 6.44 11.24
CA LEU A 121 -9.24 5.26 12.05
C LEU A 121 -7.97 4.52 12.55
N LEU A 122 -6.95 4.40 11.74
CA LEU A 122 -5.68 3.78 12.15
C LEU A 122 -4.89 4.66 13.11
N CYS A 123 -4.93 5.97 12.95
CA CYS A 123 -4.21 6.94 13.80
C CYS A 123 -4.85 7.11 15.18
N PHE A 124 -6.17 7.23 15.22
CA PHE A 124 -6.90 7.58 16.44
C PHE A 124 -7.65 6.41 17.09
N GLY A 125 -7.80 5.32 16.33
CA GLY A 125 -8.69 4.23 16.70
C GLY A 125 -10.15 4.60 16.48
N GLY A 126 -11.04 3.66 16.74
CA GLY A 126 -12.48 3.87 16.57
C GLY A 126 -13.21 2.58 16.22
N THR A 127 -14.47 2.72 15.88
CA THR A 127 -15.32 1.59 15.48
C THR A 127 -15.36 1.48 13.97
N ASN A 128 -15.05 0.30 13.46
CA ASN A 128 -15.18 -0.01 12.03
C ASN A 128 -16.66 -0.08 11.62
N PRO A 129 -16.96 0.03 10.31
CA PRO A 129 -18.32 -0.14 9.80
C PRO A 129 -18.96 -1.51 10.10
N ASP A 130 -18.16 -2.52 10.41
CA ASP A 130 -18.60 -3.88 10.80
C ASP A 130 -18.84 -4.03 12.31
N GLY A 131 -18.71 -2.93 13.08
CA GLY A 131 -18.89 -2.92 14.54
C GLY A 131 -17.64 -3.33 15.33
N THR A 132 -16.56 -3.74 14.69
CA THR A 132 -15.31 -4.07 15.38
C THR A 132 -14.54 -2.81 15.80
N THR A 133 -13.83 -2.86 16.94
CA THR A 133 -13.05 -1.72 17.42
C THR A 133 -11.59 -1.85 17.01
N THR A 134 -11.06 -0.81 16.40
CA THR A 134 -9.62 -0.68 16.06
C THR A 134 -8.95 0.20 17.12
N LYS A 135 -7.86 -0.29 17.72
CA LYS A 135 -6.99 0.52 18.57
C LYS A 135 -6.05 1.37 17.72
N PRO A 136 -5.64 2.57 18.19
CA PRO A 136 -4.63 3.37 17.50
C PRO A 136 -3.35 2.56 17.27
N LEU A 137 -2.75 2.73 16.10
CA LEU A 137 -1.49 2.08 15.75
C LEU A 137 -0.29 2.89 16.23
N SER A 138 0.83 2.21 16.46
CA SER A 138 2.10 2.88 16.75
C SER A 138 2.61 3.67 15.55
N LYS A 139 3.39 4.73 15.81
CA LYS A 139 4.02 5.59 14.80
C LYS A 139 4.78 4.79 13.73
N GLY A 140 5.59 3.81 14.14
CA GLY A 140 6.34 2.97 13.21
C GLY A 140 5.43 2.13 12.29
N TYR A 141 4.31 1.62 12.83
CA TYR A 141 3.38 0.83 12.04
C TYR A 141 2.54 1.69 11.09
N LEU A 142 2.18 2.92 11.48
CA LEU A 142 1.54 3.91 10.59
C LEU A 142 2.45 4.29 9.40
N ARG A 143 3.75 4.48 9.63
CA ARG A 143 4.74 4.69 8.54
C ARG A 143 4.73 3.53 7.55
N LEU A 144 4.63 2.29 8.05
CA LEU A 144 4.54 1.10 7.21
C LEU A 144 3.26 1.10 6.35
N PHE A 145 2.10 1.45 6.92
CA PHE A 145 0.85 1.62 6.18
C PHE A 145 0.95 2.69 5.11
N SER A 146 1.52 3.84 5.44
CA SER A 146 1.75 4.92 4.48
C SER A 146 2.59 4.46 3.30
N ALA A 147 3.71 3.78 3.57
CA ALA A 147 4.60 3.27 2.54
C ALA A 147 3.90 2.27 1.61
N VAL A 148 3.14 1.32 2.17
CA VAL A 148 2.39 0.33 1.39
C VAL A 148 1.34 1.00 0.51
N LEU A 149 0.54 1.91 1.06
CA LEU A 149 -0.50 2.61 0.29
C LEU A 149 0.13 3.49 -0.81
N GLN A 150 1.15 4.30 -0.48
CA GLN A 150 1.79 5.17 -1.47
C GLN A 150 2.42 4.38 -2.62
N ASN A 151 3.16 3.30 -2.32
CA ASN A 151 3.82 2.49 -3.34
C ASN A 151 2.80 1.72 -4.19
N SER A 152 1.78 1.14 -3.58
CA SER A 152 0.75 0.41 -4.31
C SER A 152 -0.12 1.31 -5.20
N PHE A 153 -0.48 2.52 -4.74
CA PHE A 153 -1.19 3.48 -5.59
C PHE A 153 -0.29 4.05 -6.70
N ARG A 154 1.02 4.25 -6.45
CA ARG A 154 1.98 4.58 -7.52
C ARG A 154 1.99 3.49 -8.60
N PHE A 155 2.09 2.22 -8.22
CA PHE A 155 2.00 1.08 -9.13
C PHE A 155 0.66 1.05 -9.90
N ALA A 156 -0.45 1.40 -9.24
CA ALA A 156 -1.76 1.47 -9.88
C ALA A 156 -1.86 2.57 -10.95
N VAL A 157 -1.16 3.70 -10.77
CA VAL A 157 -1.05 4.77 -11.77
C VAL A 157 -0.09 4.36 -12.87
N PHE A 158 1.11 3.94 -12.52
CA PHE A 158 2.13 3.44 -13.44
C PHE A 158 2.96 2.32 -12.78
N PRO A 159 3.19 1.17 -13.42
CA PRO A 159 2.96 0.88 -14.85
C PRO A 159 1.55 0.35 -15.19
N LYS A 160 0.69 0.07 -14.19
CA LYS A 160 -0.57 -0.65 -14.44
C LYS A 160 -1.65 0.18 -15.13
N ARG A 161 -1.67 1.49 -14.93
CA ARG A 161 -2.65 2.41 -15.55
C ARG A 161 -4.11 2.05 -15.20
N TYR A 162 -4.36 1.59 -13.98
CA TYR A 162 -5.72 1.32 -13.48
C TYR A 162 -6.47 2.60 -13.14
N ILE A 163 -5.73 3.61 -12.68
CA ILE A 163 -6.20 4.95 -12.34
C ILE A 163 -5.25 5.98 -12.95
N THR A 164 -5.75 7.18 -13.20
CA THR A 164 -4.96 8.29 -13.78
C THR A 164 -4.29 9.15 -12.72
N PHE A 165 -4.70 9.00 -11.47
CA PHE A 165 -4.33 9.88 -10.37
C PHE A 165 -4.16 9.08 -9.08
N ASN A 166 -3.18 9.46 -8.26
CA ASN A 166 -2.91 8.82 -6.97
C ASN A 166 -3.63 9.59 -5.84
N PRO A 167 -4.71 9.04 -5.25
CA PRO A 167 -5.44 9.71 -4.19
C PRO A 167 -4.64 9.88 -2.89
N MET A 168 -3.58 9.07 -2.68
CA MET A 168 -2.70 9.19 -1.52
C MET A 168 -1.91 10.50 -1.45
N GLN A 169 -1.85 11.28 -2.55
CA GLN A 169 -1.20 12.59 -2.56
C GLN A 169 -1.88 13.62 -1.64
N TYR A 170 -3.16 13.42 -1.34
CA TYR A 170 -3.96 14.32 -0.49
C TYR A 170 -4.25 13.75 0.89
N VAL A 171 -3.78 12.54 1.18
CA VAL A 171 -3.99 11.89 2.48
C VAL A 171 -2.89 12.31 3.46
N VAL A 172 -3.31 12.76 4.63
CA VAL A 172 -2.40 13.22 5.68
C VAL A 172 -2.44 12.23 6.84
N MET A 173 -1.26 11.75 7.26
CA MET A 173 -1.11 10.99 8.49
C MET A 173 -1.15 11.94 9.68
N ARG A 174 -2.25 11.92 10.45
CA ARG A 174 -2.43 12.77 11.63
C ARG A 174 -1.99 12.01 12.86
N GLY A 175 -1.16 12.63 13.72
CA GLY A 175 -0.82 12.12 15.05
C GLY A 175 -1.66 12.77 16.14
N LYS A 176 -1.66 12.22 17.36
CA LYS A 176 -2.13 12.95 18.53
C LYS A 176 -1.29 14.21 18.72
N LYS A 177 -1.85 15.25 19.38
CA LYS A 177 -1.14 16.52 19.61
C LYS A 177 0.22 16.37 20.31
N GLU A 178 0.41 15.28 21.07
CA GLU A 178 1.67 14.90 21.71
C GLU A 178 2.68 14.29 20.71
N ASP A 179 2.22 13.88 19.51
CA ASP A 179 3.01 13.29 18.43
C ASP A 179 3.09 14.25 17.24
N VAL A 180 3.18 15.55 17.46
CA VAL A 180 3.12 16.61 16.41
C VAL A 180 4.14 16.43 15.30
N GLU A 181 5.10 15.52 15.45
CA GLU A 181 6.15 15.25 14.49
C GLU A 181 6.18 13.80 14.00
N LEU A 182 5.02 13.25 13.57
CA LEU A 182 4.98 11.89 12.96
C LEU A 182 5.96 11.75 11.77
N PHE A 183 6.37 12.85 11.16
CA PHE A 183 7.26 12.91 9.99
C PHE A 183 8.36 13.99 10.11
N ALA A 184 8.50 14.69 11.22
CA ALA A 184 9.71 15.47 11.46
C ALA A 184 10.89 14.48 11.55
N GLU A 185 11.98 14.85 10.91
CA GLU A 185 13.25 14.12 10.99
C GLU A 185 13.56 13.85 12.47
N ASP A 186 13.99 12.64 12.75
CA ASP A 186 14.31 12.10 14.06
C ASP A 186 15.18 13.11 14.82
N SER A 187 14.51 14.01 15.58
CA SER A 187 15.21 14.92 16.47
C SER A 187 15.74 14.05 17.61
N GLY A 188 16.93 13.56 17.45
CA GLY A 188 17.82 12.75 18.28
C GLY A 188 17.62 12.63 19.80
N GLU A 189 16.42 12.86 20.33
CA GLU A 189 16.03 12.45 21.66
C GLU A 189 15.68 10.95 21.63
N GLU A 190 16.72 10.15 21.78
CA GLU A 190 16.63 8.73 22.06
C GLU A 190 15.83 8.52 23.35
N ASN A 191 14.56 8.15 23.22
CA ASN A 191 13.93 7.38 24.29
C ASN A 191 14.76 6.11 24.43
N PRO A 192 15.48 5.92 25.54
CA PRO A 192 16.40 4.81 25.66
C PRO A 192 15.62 3.51 25.48
N THR A 193 15.99 2.74 24.49
CA THR A 193 15.41 1.40 24.28
C THR A 193 15.58 0.64 25.58
N PRO A 194 14.50 0.14 26.22
CA PRO A 194 14.62 -0.56 27.48
C PRO A 194 15.55 -1.78 27.30
N THR A 195 16.62 -1.79 28.06
CA THR A 195 17.60 -2.89 28.06
C THR A 195 17.31 -3.85 29.19
N ILE A 196 17.55 -5.13 28.96
CA ILE A 196 17.44 -6.17 29.99
C ILE A 196 18.60 -6.02 30.97
N THR A 197 18.30 -6.06 32.28
CA THR A 197 19.34 -6.09 33.34
C THR A 197 19.98 -7.48 33.38
N HIS A 198 21.17 -7.58 34.03
CA HIS A 198 21.84 -8.87 34.18
C HIS A 198 21.00 -9.87 34.98
N GLU A 199 20.31 -9.41 36.02
CA GLU A 199 19.40 -10.24 36.82
C GLU A 199 18.25 -10.77 35.99
N GLN A 200 17.57 -9.91 35.23
CA GLN A 200 16.50 -10.32 34.30
C GLN A 200 16.98 -11.33 33.27
N TYR A 201 18.24 -11.18 32.79
CA TYR A 201 18.85 -12.14 31.88
C TYR A 201 19.04 -13.51 32.55
N LEU A 202 19.52 -13.57 33.78
CA LEU A 202 19.68 -14.81 34.55
C LEU A 202 18.34 -15.51 34.78
N ASP A 203 17.31 -14.75 35.20
CA ASP A 203 15.94 -15.26 35.36
C ASP A 203 15.38 -15.84 34.07
N LEU A 204 15.61 -15.14 32.94
CA LEU A 204 15.23 -15.64 31.62
C LEU A 204 15.93 -16.96 31.29
N LEU A 205 17.22 -17.08 31.54
CA LEU A 205 17.94 -18.32 31.29
C LEU A 205 17.44 -19.48 32.16
N GLU A 206 17.16 -19.23 33.43
CA GLU A 206 16.60 -20.24 34.33
C GLU A 206 15.23 -20.71 33.86
N TYR A 207 14.35 -19.78 33.45
CA TYR A 207 13.06 -20.10 32.86
C TYR A 207 13.18 -20.96 31.60
N LEU A 208 14.07 -20.59 30.68
CA LEU A 208 14.29 -21.32 29.44
C LEU A 208 14.87 -22.73 29.68
N ARG A 209 15.77 -22.88 30.68
CA ARG A 209 16.30 -24.19 31.08
C ARG A 209 15.21 -25.10 31.61
N LYS A 210 14.33 -24.61 32.50
CA LYS A 210 13.16 -25.36 33.01
C LYS A 210 12.25 -25.81 31.86
N LYS A 211 12.11 -25.03 30.80
CA LYS A 211 11.31 -25.35 29.61
C LYS A 211 12.07 -26.17 28.54
N LYS A 212 13.33 -26.48 28.75
CA LYS A 212 14.22 -27.14 27.75
C LYS A 212 14.16 -26.45 26.38
N ASN A 213 14.13 -25.10 26.36
CA ASN A 213 13.98 -24.32 25.14
C ASN A 213 15.31 -24.24 24.38
N PRO A 214 15.35 -24.57 23.06
CA PRO A 214 16.58 -24.50 22.26
C PRO A 214 17.12 -23.07 22.06
N ALA A 215 16.34 -22.04 22.36
CA ALA A 215 16.76 -20.64 22.24
C ALA A 215 17.81 -20.20 23.28
N ILE A 216 18.18 -21.05 24.25
CA ILE A 216 19.15 -20.70 25.28
C ILE A 216 20.48 -20.25 24.67
N LEU A 217 21.07 -21.07 23.82
CA LEU A 217 22.37 -20.78 23.19
C LEU A 217 22.35 -19.52 22.33
N PRO A 218 21.39 -19.34 21.40
CA PRO A 218 21.27 -18.09 20.64
C PRO A 218 21.14 -16.84 21.52
N ILE A 219 20.37 -16.92 22.62
CA ILE A 219 20.18 -15.79 23.55
C ILE A 219 21.48 -15.48 24.29
N GLN A 220 22.24 -16.50 24.72
CA GLN A 220 23.54 -16.31 25.36
C GLN A 220 24.53 -15.64 24.40
N ILE A 221 24.61 -16.12 23.16
CA ILE A 221 25.48 -15.51 22.14
C ILE A 221 25.08 -14.03 21.95
N ALA A 222 23.80 -13.76 21.71
CA ALA A 222 23.33 -12.39 21.53
C ALA A 222 23.64 -11.48 22.72
N TYR A 223 23.46 -11.97 23.95
CA TYR A 223 23.70 -11.20 25.16
C TYR A 223 25.18 -10.80 25.34
N TYR A 224 26.10 -11.75 25.13
CA TYR A 224 27.53 -11.51 25.33
C TYR A 224 28.22 -10.82 24.14
N THR A 225 27.68 -10.97 22.94
CA THR A 225 28.33 -10.42 21.72
C THR A 225 27.65 -9.16 21.19
N GLY A 226 26.41 -8.87 21.60
CA GLY A 226 25.62 -7.79 21.03
C GLY A 226 25.11 -8.06 19.60
N LEU A 227 25.29 -9.26 19.08
CA LEU A 227 24.83 -9.64 17.76
C LEU A 227 23.29 -9.62 17.66
N ARG A 228 22.80 -9.12 16.52
CA ARG A 228 21.36 -9.19 16.23
C ARG A 228 20.93 -10.62 15.98
N ILE A 229 19.65 -10.93 16.24
CA ILE A 229 19.12 -12.30 16.08
C ILE A 229 19.38 -12.87 14.68
N GLY A 230 19.28 -12.06 13.63
CA GLY A 230 19.60 -12.50 12.26
C GLY A 230 21.06 -12.86 12.06
N GLU A 231 21.96 -12.17 12.73
CA GLU A 231 23.41 -12.46 12.71
C GLU A 231 23.73 -13.73 13.50
N VAL A 232 23.08 -13.89 14.66
CA VAL A 232 23.23 -15.14 15.46
C VAL A 232 22.72 -16.35 14.68
N CYS A 233 21.59 -16.24 14.00
CA CYS A 233 21.04 -17.31 13.16
C CYS A 233 21.89 -17.60 11.91
N GLY A 234 22.71 -16.65 11.48
CA GLY A 234 23.63 -16.79 10.35
C GLY A 234 25.00 -17.39 10.70
N LEU A 235 25.29 -17.62 12.00
CA LEU A 235 26.53 -18.25 12.41
C LEU A 235 26.60 -19.71 11.93
N THR A 236 27.68 -20.05 11.29
CA THR A 236 28.02 -21.42 10.88
C THR A 236 29.16 -21.94 11.75
N TRP A 237 29.11 -23.20 12.08
CA TRP A 237 30.11 -23.92 12.89
C TRP A 237 31.03 -24.71 11.96
#